data_251ede2b926151aec33f2bf6f2e16e69
#
_entry.id   251ede2b926151aec33f2bf6f2e16e69
#
_cell.length_a   1.000
_cell.length_b   1.000
_cell.length_c   1.000
_cell.angle_alpha   90.00
_cell.angle_beta   90.00
_cell.angle_gamma   90.00
#
_symmetry.space_group_name_H-M   'P 1'
#
loop_
_entity.id
_entity.type
_entity.pdbx_description
1 polymer ?
#
loop_
_entity_poly.entity_id
_entity_poly.type
_entity_poly.pdbx_seq_one_letter_code
_entity_poly.pdbx_strand_id
1 'polypeptide(L)'
;MANLEINNVYLGDCVELLKQLEDNSVDLIIADPPYNIGKNFGPKSKIWNNLDDWYNWCTIWLDLCMQKLKPTGSIFIYGIHNYICFLQVYLMKRGFHYRRQFIWHYENGFSGFTKMPAAFYEPLLWMSKGEIFTFHQIREPYKSTERLKNKITKKDGTVWTPNPEGRIAGDVWNFPVLAGKRFADEKVDHPTQKPLSISNRIVKHFSNEGDLVVIPFAGSGSECIACSEQNRNFIGFEINDKYMEIIFERLSKVKDVPTFEVHTVDELQKKPYIIQSALFDEWIAMEPECIYRIAEQSAYF
;
A
#
# COMPACT_ATOMS: atom_id res chain seq x y z
N MET A 1 -24.36 -14.60 2.54
CA MET A 1 -22.95 -14.19 2.70
C MET A 1 -22.93 -13.22 3.86
N ALA A 2 -22.05 -13.40 4.83
CA ALA A 2 -21.91 -12.40 5.89
C ALA A 2 -21.27 -11.15 5.25
N ASN A 3 -21.97 -10.03 5.25
CA ASN A 3 -21.41 -8.76 4.81
C ASN A 3 -20.42 -8.28 5.87
N LEU A 4 -19.18 -8.02 5.48
CA LEU A 4 -18.19 -7.39 6.35
C LEU A 4 -18.67 -5.96 6.70
N GLU A 5 -18.68 -5.64 7.98
CA GLU A 5 -19.04 -4.30 8.45
C GLU A 5 -17.87 -3.32 8.18
N ILE A 6 -18.22 -2.10 7.75
CA ILE A 6 -17.24 -1.02 7.58
C ILE A 6 -16.70 -0.55 8.94
N ASN A 7 -15.55 0.12 8.90
CA ASN A 7 -14.84 0.65 10.07
C ASN A 7 -14.42 -0.45 11.05
N ASN A 8 -14.06 -1.61 10.51
CA ASN A 8 -13.64 -2.76 11.29
C ASN A 8 -12.38 -3.44 10.70
N VAL A 9 -11.72 -4.24 11.54
CA VAL A 9 -10.57 -5.07 11.15
C VAL A 9 -10.88 -6.52 11.47
N TYR A 10 -10.64 -7.40 10.50
CA TYR A 10 -10.97 -8.82 10.58
C TYR A 10 -9.72 -9.68 10.66
N LEU A 11 -9.74 -10.63 11.60
CA LEU A 11 -8.67 -11.61 11.73
C LEU A 11 -8.82 -12.72 10.70
N GLY A 12 -7.87 -12.83 9.78
CA GLY A 12 -7.87 -13.91 8.79
C GLY A 12 -6.98 -13.69 7.58
N ASP A 13 -6.96 -14.68 6.70
CA ASP A 13 -6.25 -14.60 5.42
C ASP A 13 -6.96 -13.60 4.49
N CYS A 14 -6.20 -12.65 3.95
CA CYS A 14 -6.73 -11.60 3.07
C CYS A 14 -7.43 -12.16 1.83
N VAL A 15 -6.99 -13.31 1.29
CA VAL A 15 -7.62 -13.96 0.13
C VAL A 15 -9.03 -14.41 0.47
N GLU A 16 -9.25 -14.99 1.66
CA GLU A 16 -10.57 -15.45 2.08
C GLU A 16 -11.49 -14.28 2.45
N LEU A 17 -10.94 -13.24 3.06
CA LEU A 17 -11.70 -12.05 3.46
C LEU A 17 -12.06 -11.16 2.27
N LEU A 18 -11.17 -10.98 1.29
CA LEU A 18 -11.48 -10.25 0.06
C LEU A 18 -12.67 -10.85 -0.71
N LYS A 19 -12.83 -12.18 -0.69
CA LYS A 19 -13.98 -12.85 -1.32
C LYS A 19 -15.33 -12.45 -0.73
N GLN A 20 -15.36 -11.97 0.51
CA GLN A 20 -16.58 -11.57 1.21
C GLN A 20 -17.07 -10.17 0.80
N LEU A 21 -16.20 -9.36 0.20
CA LEU A 21 -16.56 -8.02 -0.29
C LEU A 21 -17.37 -8.11 -1.58
N GLU A 22 -18.24 -7.14 -1.80
CA GLU A 22 -18.96 -6.98 -3.05
C GLU A 22 -18.02 -6.51 -4.17
N ASP A 23 -18.29 -6.95 -5.40
CA ASP A 23 -17.54 -6.50 -6.57
C ASP A 23 -17.83 -5.03 -6.86
N ASN A 24 -16.81 -4.30 -7.29
CA ASN A 24 -16.91 -2.87 -7.62
C ASN A 24 -17.44 -1.99 -6.47
N SER A 25 -17.12 -2.34 -5.22
CA SER A 25 -17.56 -1.61 -4.03
C SER A 25 -16.50 -0.71 -3.41
N VAL A 26 -15.21 -0.95 -3.69
CA VAL A 26 -14.07 -0.34 -3.02
C VAL A 26 -13.53 0.85 -3.82
N ASP A 27 -13.31 1.98 -3.16
CA ASP A 27 -12.77 3.20 -3.77
C ASP A 27 -11.25 3.22 -3.80
N LEU A 28 -10.62 2.77 -2.72
CA LEU A 28 -9.16 2.75 -2.58
C LEU A 28 -8.70 1.46 -1.90
N ILE A 29 -7.65 0.85 -2.41
CA ILE A 29 -6.94 -0.24 -1.73
C ILE A 29 -5.54 0.24 -1.38
N ILE A 30 -5.10 -0.01 -0.14
CA ILE A 30 -3.73 0.26 0.31
C ILE A 30 -3.16 -1.06 0.82
N ALA A 31 -2.20 -1.63 0.08
CA ALA A 31 -1.64 -2.95 0.35
C ALA A 31 -0.15 -2.85 0.72
N ASP A 32 0.21 -3.39 1.88
CA ASP A 32 1.60 -3.59 2.32
C ASP A 32 1.88 -5.10 2.48
N PRO A 33 1.98 -5.85 1.37
CA PRO A 33 2.17 -7.30 1.43
C PRO A 33 3.53 -7.67 2.00
N PRO A 34 3.71 -8.86 2.58
CA PRO A 34 5.03 -9.36 2.96
C PRO A 34 5.93 -9.50 1.73
N TYR A 35 7.17 -8.96 1.80
CA TYR A 35 8.08 -8.80 0.65
C TYR A 35 8.99 -9.99 0.37
N ASN A 36 8.82 -11.12 1.05
CA ASN A 36 9.70 -12.31 0.95
C ASN A 36 11.19 -12.02 1.18
N ILE A 37 11.52 -11.16 2.14
CA ILE A 37 12.91 -10.80 2.51
C ILE A 37 13.39 -11.49 3.79
N GLY A 38 12.82 -12.65 4.12
CA GLY A 38 13.19 -13.44 5.29
C GLY A 38 12.74 -12.86 6.64
N LYS A 39 11.94 -11.79 6.65
CA LYS A 39 11.34 -11.29 7.90
C LYS A 39 10.20 -12.21 8.35
N ASN A 40 10.22 -12.53 9.65
CA ASN A 40 9.17 -13.31 10.28
C ASN A 40 8.12 -12.38 10.91
N PHE A 41 6.87 -12.48 10.46
CA PHE A 41 5.74 -11.72 10.98
C PHE A 41 4.87 -12.54 11.95
N GLY A 42 5.40 -13.65 12.48
CA GLY A 42 4.72 -14.53 13.43
C GLY A 42 4.38 -15.91 12.86
N PRO A 43 3.75 -16.78 13.66
CA PRO A 43 3.55 -18.20 13.33
C PRO A 43 2.71 -18.45 12.06
N LYS A 44 1.84 -17.51 11.70
CA LYS A 44 0.97 -17.59 10.52
C LYS A 44 1.58 -16.89 9.29
N SER A 45 2.80 -16.33 9.40
CA SER A 45 3.44 -15.64 8.28
C SER A 45 3.81 -16.62 7.17
N LYS A 46 3.48 -16.23 5.94
CA LYS A 46 3.89 -17.00 4.76
C LYS A 46 5.37 -16.72 4.47
N ILE A 47 6.13 -17.77 4.25
CA ILE A 47 7.51 -17.73 3.78
C ILE A 47 7.53 -18.50 2.47
N TRP A 48 8.02 -17.89 1.42
CA TRP A 48 8.13 -18.51 0.11
C TRP A 48 9.59 -18.91 -0.17
N ASN A 49 9.76 -20.09 -0.77
CA ASN A 49 11.10 -20.64 -1.04
C ASN A 49 11.79 -19.93 -2.21
N ASN A 50 10.99 -19.34 -3.10
CA ASN A 50 11.49 -18.69 -4.31
C ASN A 50 10.58 -17.50 -4.70
N LEU A 51 10.99 -16.79 -5.74
CA LEU A 51 10.27 -15.64 -6.27
C LEU A 51 8.93 -16.03 -6.88
N ASP A 52 8.87 -17.17 -7.59
CA ASP A 52 7.67 -17.60 -8.30
C ASP A 52 6.53 -17.92 -7.35
N ASP A 53 6.81 -18.62 -6.24
CA ASP A 53 5.82 -18.91 -5.20
C ASP A 53 5.25 -17.61 -4.60
N TRP A 54 6.12 -16.64 -4.30
CA TRP A 54 5.70 -15.33 -3.80
C TRP A 54 4.87 -14.58 -4.85
N TYR A 55 5.33 -14.54 -6.08
CA TYR A 55 4.65 -13.87 -7.18
C TYR A 55 3.26 -14.50 -7.45
N ASN A 56 3.19 -15.82 -7.52
CA ASN A 56 1.93 -16.53 -7.70
C ASN A 56 0.92 -16.22 -6.58
N TRP A 57 1.40 -16.19 -5.34
CA TRP A 57 0.55 -15.76 -4.24
C TRP A 57 0.11 -14.30 -4.38
N CYS A 58 0.99 -13.41 -4.83
CA CYS A 58 0.63 -12.01 -5.08
C CYS A 58 -0.47 -11.88 -6.14
N THR A 59 -0.42 -12.66 -7.22
CA THR A 59 -1.44 -12.58 -8.27
C THR A 59 -2.83 -12.95 -7.76
N ILE A 60 -2.94 -13.87 -6.79
CA ILE A 60 -4.22 -14.28 -6.22
C ILE A 60 -4.94 -13.12 -5.51
N TRP A 61 -4.28 -12.47 -4.57
CA TRP A 61 -4.91 -11.36 -3.86
C TRP A 61 -5.05 -10.11 -4.73
N LEU A 62 -4.15 -9.90 -5.69
CA LEU A 62 -4.28 -8.81 -6.66
C LEU A 62 -5.52 -8.97 -7.55
N ASP A 63 -5.80 -10.17 -8.07
CA ASP A 63 -7.00 -10.45 -8.88
C ASP A 63 -8.28 -10.15 -8.09
N LEU A 64 -8.32 -10.54 -6.82
CA LEU A 64 -9.45 -10.20 -5.94
C LEU A 64 -9.54 -8.69 -5.72
N CYS A 65 -8.44 -8.00 -5.42
CA CYS A 65 -8.42 -6.55 -5.29
C CYS A 65 -8.96 -5.86 -6.55
N MET A 66 -8.51 -6.30 -7.73
CA MET A 66 -9.00 -5.76 -9.01
C MET A 66 -10.50 -5.94 -9.19
N GLN A 67 -11.05 -7.08 -8.78
CA GLN A 67 -12.48 -7.37 -8.84
C GLN A 67 -13.28 -6.46 -7.91
N LYS A 68 -12.76 -6.21 -6.67
CA LYS A 68 -13.46 -5.40 -5.64
C LYS A 68 -13.40 -3.91 -5.90
N LEU A 69 -12.37 -3.41 -6.58
CA LEU A 69 -12.26 -1.99 -6.92
C LEU A 69 -13.39 -1.52 -7.85
N LYS A 70 -13.94 -0.34 -7.56
CA LYS A 70 -14.83 0.40 -8.46
C LYS A 70 -14.11 0.73 -9.77
N PRO A 71 -14.82 1.00 -10.88
CA PRO A 71 -14.19 1.47 -12.13
C PRO A 71 -13.34 2.74 -11.95
N THR A 72 -13.66 3.58 -10.97
CA THR A 72 -12.89 4.79 -10.58
C THR A 72 -11.87 4.53 -9.48
N GLY A 73 -11.79 3.29 -8.97
CA GLY A 73 -10.96 2.93 -7.83
C GLY A 73 -9.48 2.87 -8.15
N SER A 74 -8.68 3.07 -7.12
CA SER A 74 -7.21 3.03 -7.17
C SER A 74 -6.63 2.02 -6.20
N ILE A 75 -5.44 1.53 -6.50
CA ILE A 75 -4.65 0.68 -5.60
C ILE A 75 -3.27 1.28 -5.39
N PHE A 76 -2.86 1.34 -4.12
CA PHE A 76 -1.50 1.61 -3.68
C PHE A 76 -0.87 0.32 -3.16
N ILE A 77 0.36 0.04 -3.61
CA ILE A 77 1.08 -1.16 -3.19
C ILE A 77 2.46 -0.73 -2.71
N TYR A 78 2.74 -0.92 -1.43
CA TYR A 78 4.10 -0.84 -0.91
C TYR A 78 4.92 -2.02 -1.40
N GLY A 79 6.21 -1.80 -1.61
CA GLY A 79 7.08 -2.86 -2.07
C GLY A 79 8.55 -2.54 -1.86
N ILE A 80 9.39 -3.47 -2.29
CA ILE A 80 10.82 -3.26 -2.40
C ILE A 80 11.24 -3.13 -3.86
N HIS A 81 12.35 -2.45 -4.09
CA HIS A 81 12.86 -2.15 -5.43
C HIS A 81 13.08 -3.40 -6.30
N ASN A 82 13.39 -4.56 -5.68
CA ASN A 82 13.62 -5.80 -6.42
C ASN A 82 12.35 -6.42 -7.01
N TYR A 83 11.19 -6.25 -6.36
CA TYR A 83 10.00 -7.06 -6.65
C TYR A 83 8.78 -6.26 -7.12
N ILE A 84 8.72 -4.97 -6.83
CA ILE A 84 7.55 -4.15 -7.16
C ILE A 84 7.25 -4.13 -8.67
N CYS A 85 8.26 -4.24 -9.53
CA CYS A 85 8.11 -4.26 -10.97
C CYS A 85 7.27 -5.43 -11.48
N PHE A 86 7.33 -6.59 -10.84
CA PHE A 86 6.51 -7.76 -11.22
C PHE A 86 5.03 -7.48 -11.01
N LEU A 87 4.68 -6.84 -9.89
CA LEU A 87 3.30 -6.48 -9.59
C LEU A 87 2.78 -5.39 -10.53
N GLN A 88 3.63 -4.42 -10.87
CA GLN A 88 3.30 -3.38 -11.85
C GLN A 88 3.00 -3.98 -13.22
N VAL A 89 3.88 -4.85 -13.73
CA VAL A 89 3.68 -5.51 -15.04
C VAL A 89 2.43 -6.37 -15.03
N TYR A 90 2.19 -7.11 -13.95
CA TYR A 90 0.98 -7.92 -13.81
C TYR A 90 -0.29 -7.08 -13.93
N LEU A 91 -0.41 -6.02 -13.15
CA LEU A 91 -1.56 -5.14 -13.16
C LEU A 91 -1.76 -4.46 -14.52
N MET A 92 -0.67 -4.00 -15.17
CA MET A 92 -0.74 -3.40 -16.53
C MET A 92 -1.25 -4.41 -17.56
N LYS A 93 -0.80 -5.67 -17.52
CA LYS A 93 -1.31 -6.74 -18.39
C LYS A 93 -2.79 -7.06 -18.16
N ARG A 94 -3.32 -6.80 -16.97
CA ARG A 94 -4.73 -6.95 -16.60
C ARG A 94 -5.57 -5.70 -16.92
N GLY A 95 -5.00 -4.69 -17.60
CA GLY A 95 -5.70 -3.49 -18.03
C GLY A 95 -5.77 -2.36 -17.02
N PHE A 96 -5.01 -2.48 -15.90
CA PHE A 96 -4.88 -1.36 -14.97
C PHE A 96 -3.98 -0.27 -15.52
N HIS A 97 -4.32 0.98 -15.24
CA HIS A 97 -3.59 2.13 -15.70
C HIS A 97 -2.49 2.49 -14.69
N TYR A 98 -1.23 2.45 -15.13
CA TYR A 98 -0.12 2.99 -14.34
C TYR A 98 -0.28 4.50 -14.18
N ARG A 99 -0.29 4.96 -12.93
CA ARG A 99 -0.37 6.40 -12.62
C ARG A 99 0.97 6.95 -12.19
N ARG A 100 1.59 6.36 -11.16
CA ARG A 100 2.90 6.79 -10.66
C ARG A 100 3.53 5.69 -9.80
N GLN A 101 4.84 5.66 -9.77
CA GLN A 101 5.60 5.06 -8.68
C GLN A 101 6.14 6.19 -7.83
N PHE A 102 5.70 6.26 -6.57
CA PHE A 102 6.27 7.17 -5.58
C PHE A 102 7.48 6.51 -4.93
N ILE A 103 8.42 7.35 -4.51
CA ILE A 103 9.57 6.93 -3.72
C ILE A 103 9.38 7.47 -2.30
N TRP A 104 9.10 6.57 -1.36
CA TRP A 104 9.18 6.92 0.05
C TRP A 104 10.64 6.90 0.48
N HIS A 105 11.22 8.09 0.56
CA HIS A 105 12.61 8.30 0.96
C HIS A 105 12.72 8.59 2.46
N TYR A 106 13.74 8.02 3.12
CA TYR A 106 14.03 8.24 4.53
C TYR A 106 15.54 8.29 4.76
N GLU A 107 15.99 9.31 5.51
CA GLU A 107 17.43 9.53 5.79
C GLU A 107 17.88 8.82 7.07
N ASN A 108 16.95 8.37 7.91
CA ASN A 108 17.22 7.76 9.20
C ASN A 108 17.18 6.22 9.19
N GLY A 109 17.33 5.62 8.01
CA GLY A 109 17.45 4.17 7.86
C GLY A 109 18.80 3.66 8.37
N PHE A 110 18.83 2.41 8.83
CA PHE A 110 20.08 1.72 9.19
C PHE A 110 20.56 0.86 8.03
N SER A 111 21.84 0.92 7.72
CA SER A 111 22.49 0.02 6.77
C SER A 111 23.64 -0.73 7.42
N GLY A 112 23.52 -2.07 7.44
CA GLY A 112 24.60 -2.96 7.81
C GLY A 112 25.48 -3.39 6.63
N PHE A 113 25.18 -2.93 5.41
CA PHE A 113 25.90 -3.32 4.21
C PHE A 113 27.18 -2.51 4.05
N THR A 114 28.32 -3.21 3.85
CA THR A 114 29.63 -2.60 3.62
C THR A 114 30.12 -2.76 2.17
N LYS A 115 29.44 -3.60 1.38
CA LYS A 115 29.85 -3.94 0.01
C LYS A 115 29.05 -3.26 -1.08
N MET A 116 27.95 -2.59 -0.72
CA MET A 116 27.07 -1.89 -1.64
C MET A 116 26.44 -0.66 -1.00
N PRO A 117 25.93 0.31 -1.78
CA PRO A 117 25.16 1.43 -1.26
C PRO A 117 23.94 0.97 -0.47
N ALA A 118 23.63 1.68 0.63
CA ALA A 118 22.42 1.46 1.38
C ALA A 118 21.18 1.91 0.60
N ALA A 119 20.08 1.18 0.72
CA ALA A 119 18.79 1.61 0.21
C ALA A 119 18.07 2.42 1.29
N PHE A 120 17.78 3.70 1.00
CA PHE A 120 17.06 4.61 1.89
C PHE A 120 15.69 4.99 1.30
N TYR A 121 15.07 4.05 0.60
CA TYR A 121 13.72 4.26 0.07
C TYR A 121 12.95 2.94 -0.05
N GLU A 122 11.64 3.07 -0.02
CA GLU A 122 10.71 2.03 -0.45
C GLU A 122 9.86 2.58 -1.61
N PRO A 123 9.67 1.82 -2.70
CA PRO A 123 8.76 2.21 -3.77
C PRO A 123 7.31 1.99 -3.33
N LEU A 124 6.43 2.89 -3.79
CA LEU A 124 5.00 2.82 -3.59
C LEU A 124 4.32 2.96 -4.95
N LEU A 125 3.76 1.88 -5.44
CA LEU A 125 3.13 1.81 -6.75
C LEU A 125 1.67 2.30 -6.67
N TRP A 126 1.28 3.24 -7.53
CA TRP A 126 -0.09 3.68 -7.71
C TRP A 126 -0.62 3.30 -9.08
N MET A 127 -1.71 2.54 -9.08
CA MET A 127 -2.45 2.12 -10.26
C MET A 127 -3.93 2.46 -10.10
N SER A 128 -4.66 2.67 -11.19
CA SER A 128 -6.11 2.82 -11.17
C SER A 128 -6.78 1.80 -12.09
N LYS A 129 -8.01 1.38 -11.74
CA LYS A 129 -8.76 0.43 -12.56
C LYS A 129 -9.19 1.03 -13.89
N GLY A 130 -9.64 2.28 -13.90
CA GLY A 130 -10.05 3.00 -15.11
C GLY A 130 -9.29 4.30 -15.32
N GLU A 131 -9.66 5.02 -16.38
CA GLU A 131 -9.10 6.33 -16.74
C GLU A 131 -9.43 7.40 -15.69
N ILE A 132 -10.65 7.36 -15.15
CA ILE A 132 -11.14 8.28 -14.14
C ILE A 132 -10.76 7.74 -12.77
N PHE A 133 -10.18 8.60 -11.92
CA PHE A 133 -9.74 8.24 -10.58
C PHE A 133 -9.78 9.46 -9.65
N THR A 134 -9.84 9.22 -8.35
CA THR A 134 -9.78 10.29 -7.33
C THR A 134 -8.34 10.71 -7.09
N PHE A 135 -8.09 12.02 -7.22
CA PHE A 135 -6.83 12.64 -6.83
C PHE A 135 -7.02 14.10 -6.43
N HIS A 136 -6.64 14.43 -5.21
CA HIS A 136 -6.60 15.80 -4.69
C HIS A 136 -5.16 16.31 -4.71
N GLN A 137 -4.93 17.45 -5.35
CA GLN A 137 -3.60 18.00 -5.53
C GLN A 137 -2.87 18.21 -4.20
N ILE A 138 -1.66 17.68 -4.11
CA ILE A 138 -0.79 17.83 -2.95
C ILE A 138 0.08 19.06 -3.15
N ARG A 139 0.06 19.97 -2.17
CA ARG A 139 0.97 21.12 -2.13
C ARG A 139 1.92 21.01 -0.94
N GLU A 140 3.14 21.48 -1.17
CA GLU A 140 4.21 21.53 -0.16
C GLU A 140 4.80 22.94 -0.13
N PRO A 141 5.25 23.42 1.03
CA PRO A 141 5.94 24.70 1.12
C PRO A 141 7.13 24.76 0.14
N TYR A 142 7.39 25.93 -0.39
CA TYR A 142 8.64 26.14 -1.13
C TYR A 142 9.84 26.00 -0.19
N LYS A 143 10.93 25.42 -0.69
CA LYS A 143 12.18 25.29 0.08
C LYS A 143 12.76 26.64 0.52
N SER A 144 12.43 27.71 -0.20
CA SER A 144 12.82 29.08 0.13
C SER A 144 11.62 30.00 -0.01
N THR A 145 11.39 30.85 0.99
CA THR A 145 10.34 31.90 0.98
C THR A 145 10.59 32.98 -0.09
N GLU A 146 11.83 33.17 -0.52
CA GLU A 146 12.17 34.06 -1.63
C GLU A 146 11.47 33.66 -2.94
N ARG A 147 11.14 32.37 -3.10
CA ARG A 147 10.40 31.87 -4.27
C ARG A 147 9.06 32.58 -4.42
N LEU A 148 8.38 32.92 -3.33
CA LEU A 148 7.08 33.59 -3.34
C LEU A 148 7.17 35.01 -3.88
N LYS A 149 8.34 35.64 -3.78
CA LYS A 149 8.57 37.03 -4.25
C LYS A 149 8.86 37.09 -5.75
N ASN A 150 9.30 35.99 -6.35
CA ASN A 150 9.81 35.99 -7.73
C ASN A 150 8.73 35.54 -8.72
N LYS A 151 8.22 36.47 -9.49
CA LYS A 151 7.39 36.20 -10.67
C LYS A 151 8.27 35.79 -11.85
N ILE A 152 7.75 34.95 -12.72
CA ILE A 152 8.44 34.50 -13.93
C ILE A 152 7.62 34.95 -15.14
N THR A 153 8.21 35.77 -15.99
CA THR A 153 7.62 36.10 -17.29
C THR A 153 8.02 35.00 -18.28
N LYS A 154 7.05 34.30 -18.84
CA LYS A 154 7.25 33.30 -19.88
C LYS A 154 7.59 33.92 -21.22
N LYS A 155 8.06 33.13 -22.19
CA LYS A 155 8.42 33.59 -23.53
C LYS A 155 7.25 34.18 -24.29
N ASP A 156 6.02 33.76 -23.99
CA ASP A 156 4.75 34.26 -24.56
C ASP A 156 4.24 35.56 -23.88
N GLY A 157 5.02 36.11 -22.95
CA GLY A 157 4.67 37.33 -22.20
C GLY A 157 3.76 37.10 -20.99
N THR A 158 3.25 35.86 -20.77
CA THR A 158 2.44 35.56 -19.60
C THR A 158 3.29 35.56 -18.32
N VAL A 159 2.73 36.15 -17.24
CA VAL A 159 3.42 36.20 -15.94
C VAL A 159 2.93 35.09 -15.04
N TRP A 160 3.82 34.15 -14.73
CA TRP A 160 3.54 33.14 -13.73
C TRP A 160 3.87 33.67 -12.32
N THR A 161 2.92 33.55 -11.41
CA THR A 161 3.08 33.90 -10.01
C THR A 161 3.10 32.64 -9.16
N PRO A 162 4.06 32.48 -8.22
CA PRO A 162 4.09 31.38 -7.31
C PRO A 162 2.80 31.24 -6.49
N ASN A 163 2.28 30.03 -6.34
CA ASN A 163 1.09 29.82 -5.52
C ASN A 163 1.44 30.02 -4.04
N PRO A 164 0.67 30.83 -3.27
CA PRO A 164 0.93 31.06 -1.84
C PRO A 164 0.90 29.78 -0.99
N GLU A 165 0.09 28.78 -1.38
CA GLU A 165 -0.01 27.48 -0.70
C GLU A 165 1.20 26.58 -0.94
N GLY A 166 2.14 26.99 -1.80
CA GLY A 166 3.34 26.24 -2.10
C GLY A 166 3.37 25.61 -3.48
N ARG A 167 4.38 24.80 -3.70
CA ARG A 167 4.61 24.04 -4.95
C ARG A 167 3.75 22.78 -4.98
N ILE A 168 3.47 22.27 -6.17
CA ILE A 168 2.93 20.92 -6.33
C ILE A 168 3.98 19.92 -5.83
N ALA A 169 3.56 18.96 -4.99
CA ALA A 169 4.43 17.91 -4.51
C ALA A 169 4.89 16.99 -5.66
N GLY A 170 6.11 16.52 -5.55
CA GLY A 170 6.65 15.50 -6.46
C GLY A 170 6.31 14.08 -6.02
N ASP A 171 6.92 13.14 -6.70
CA ASP A 171 6.80 11.71 -6.48
C ASP A 171 7.87 11.14 -5.52
N VAL A 172 8.75 11.97 -5.00
CA VAL A 172 9.67 11.61 -3.91
C VAL A 172 9.14 12.21 -2.61
N TRP A 173 8.74 11.34 -1.70
CA TRP A 173 8.13 11.69 -0.41
C TRP A 173 9.11 11.43 0.72
N ASN A 174 9.44 12.47 1.48
CA ASN A 174 10.38 12.37 2.59
C ASN A 174 9.60 12.21 3.90
N PHE A 175 9.52 10.98 4.37
CA PHE A 175 8.98 10.62 5.68
C PHE A 175 9.98 9.75 6.43
N PRO A 176 10.36 10.08 7.67
CA PRO A 176 11.28 9.25 8.44
C PRO A 176 10.65 7.89 8.77
N VAL A 177 11.46 6.83 8.84
CA VAL A 177 11.04 5.59 9.49
C VAL A 177 10.93 5.79 11.00
N LEU A 178 10.07 5.00 11.65
CA LEU A 178 9.79 5.10 13.07
C LEU A 178 10.94 4.49 13.91
N ALA A 179 12.13 5.08 13.79
CA ALA A 179 13.33 4.67 14.49
C ALA A 179 13.80 5.73 15.49
N GLY A 180 14.13 5.28 16.69
CA GLY A 180 14.62 6.14 17.76
C GLY A 180 13.53 6.71 18.69
N LYS A 181 13.97 7.33 19.78
CA LYS A 181 13.10 7.79 20.89
C LYS A 181 12.07 8.85 20.49
N ARG A 182 12.35 9.64 19.43
CA ARG A 182 11.44 10.70 18.95
C ARG A 182 10.12 10.18 18.39
N PHE A 183 10.02 8.88 18.15
CA PHE A 183 8.80 8.24 17.63
C PHE A 183 8.15 7.31 18.66
N ALA A 184 8.54 7.39 19.94
CA ALA A 184 8.06 6.49 21.00
C ALA A 184 6.53 6.51 21.13
N ASP A 185 5.89 7.66 20.88
CA ASP A 185 4.43 7.82 20.99
C ASP A 185 3.67 7.15 19.85
N GLU A 186 4.29 7.02 18.67
CA GLU A 186 3.67 6.39 17.49
C GLU A 186 4.11 4.93 17.31
N LYS A 187 5.35 4.62 17.73
CA LYS A 187 5.96 3.31 17.49
C LYS A 187 5.32 2.22 18.33
N VAL A 188 4.97 1.11 17.67
CA VAL A 188 4.48 -0.12 18.31
C VAL A 188 5.39 -1.29 18.00
N ASP A 189 5.14 -2.44 18.64
CA ASP A 189 5.89 -3.69 18.42
C ASP A 189 5.47 -4.38 17.10
N HIS A 190 5.79 -3.71 15.99
CA HIS A 190 5.61 -4.23 14.64
C HIS A 190 6.89 -4.00 13.81
N PRO A 191 7.43 -5.02 13.10
CA PRO A 191 8.78 -4.95 12.50
C PRO A 191 8.89 -3.99 11.31
N THR A 192 7.79 -3.67 10.66
CA THR A 192 7.74 -2.84 9.44
C THR A 192 6.63 -1.80 9.49
N GLN A 193 6.32 -1.28 10.69
CA GLN A 193 5.28 -0.27 10.85
C GLN A 193 5.49 0.91 9.90
N LYS A 194 4.45 1.23 9.13
CA LYS A 194 4.44 2.44 8.28
C LYS A 194 4.15 3.68 9.13
N PRO A 195 4.84 4.80 8.91
CA PRO A 195 4.53 6.06 9.56
C PRO A 195 3.11 6.54 9.22
N LEU A 196 2.36 6.99 10.21
CA LEU A 196 0.99 7.50 10.02
C LEU A 196 0.96 8.68 9.02
N SER A 197 2.04 9.46 8.97
CA SER A 197 2.16 10.59 8.05
C SER A 197 2.09 10.20 6.57
N ILE A 198 2.63 9.03 6.17
CA ILE A 198 2.52 8.54 4.79
C ILE A 198 1.13 7.97 4.51
N SER A 199 0.56 7.22 5.46
CA SER A 199 -0.80 6.69 5.36
C SER A 199 -1.82 7.84 5.26
N ASN A 200 -1.68 8.87 6.09
CA ASN A 200 -2.48 10.10 6.04
C ASN A 200 -2.38 10.81 4.68
N ARG A 201 -1.19 10.88 4.08
CA ARG A 201 -1.03 11.49 2.76
C ARG A 201 -1.77 10.69 1.68
N ILE A 202 -1.69 9.37 1.69
CA ILE A 202 -2.37 8.53 0.71
C ILE A 202 -3.89 8.68 0.86
N VAL A 203 -4.42 8.46 2.06
CA VAL A 203 -5.86 8.53 2.33
C VAL A 203 -6.43 9.89 1.94
N LYS A 204 -5.79 10.99 2.35
CA LYS A 204 -6.27 12.35 2.10
C LYS A 204 -6.36 12.71 0.62
N HIS A 205 -5.39 12.28 -0.15
CA HIS A 205 -5.24 12.78 -1.52
C HIS A 205 -5.75 11.83 -2.60
N PHE A 206 -6.05 10.58 -2.25
CA PHE A 206 -6.47 9.57 -3.21
C PHE A 206 -7.82 8.93 -2.88
N SER A 207 -8.55 9.51 -1.94
CA SER A 207 -9.94 9.19 -1.63
C SER A 207 -10.73 10.43 -1.21
N ASN A 208 -12.05 10.33 -1.20
CA ASN A 208 -12.97 11.33 -0.68
C ASN A 208 -13.46 10.93 0.71
N GLU A 209 -14.01 11.88 1.47
CA GLU A 209 -14.72 11.57 2.72
C GLU A 209 -15.89 10.62 2.42
N GLY A 210 -16.05 9.60 3.27
CA GLY A 210 -17.06 8.55 3.10
C GLY A 210 -16.68 7.42 2.14
N ASP A 211 -15.59 7.54 1.35
CA ASP A 211 -15.11 6.46 0.48
C ASP A 211 -14.71 5.23 1.30
N LEU A 212 -14.86 4.04 0.71
CA LEU A 212 -14.42 2.78 1.30
C LEU A 212 -12.98 2.47 0.92
N VAL A 213 -12.13 2.37 1.94
CA VAL A 213 -10.73 1.98 1.83
C VAL A 213 -10.54 0.55 2.35
N VAL A 214 -9.97 -0.34 1.54
CA VAL A 214 -9.64 -1.70 1.98
C VAL A 214 -8.14 -1.84 2.19
N ILE A 215 -7.76 -2.42 3.32
CA ILE A 215 -6.38 -2.64 3.75
C ILE A 215 -6.15 -4.15 3.90
N PRO A 216 -5.72 -4.86 2.84
CA PRO A 216 -5.58 -6.33 2.85
C PRO A 216 -4.52 -6.85 3.82
N PHE A 217 -3.63 -5.99 4.28
CA PHE A 217 -2.52 -6.31 5.19
C PHE A 217 -2.42 -5.20 6.23
N ALA A 218 -3.26 -5.23 7.27
CA ALA A 218 -3.41 -4.12 8.20
C ALA A 218 -2.18 -3.91 9.11
N GLY A 219 -1.44 -4.99 9.42
CA GLY A 219 -0.18 -4.94 10.18
C GLY A 219 -0.32 -4.21 11.52
N SER A 220 0.21 -2.99 11.59
CA SER A 220 0.09 -2.13 12.77
C SER A 220 -1.16 -1.23 12.78
N GLY A 221 -1.98 -1.23 11.72
CA GLY A 221 -3.20 -0.44 11.57
C GLY A 221 -3.00 1.03 11.19
N SER A 222 -1.84 1.43 10.71
CA SER A 222 -1.58 2.85 10.38
C SER A 222 -2.56 3.38 9.32
N GLU A 223 -2.90 2.59 8.31
CA GLU A 223 -3.86 2.94 7.26
C GLU A 223 -5.30 3.01 7.80
N CYS A 224 -5.68 2.09 8.71
CA CYS A 224 -6.99 2.11 9.35
C CYS A 224 -7.18 3.38 10.20
N ILE A 225 -6.14 3.77 10.96
CA ILE A 225 -6.13 5.01 11.75
C ILE A 225 -6.24 6.22 10.83
N ALA A 226 -5.46 6.26 9.75
CA ALA A 226 -5.51 7.34 8.78
C ALA A 226 -6.89 7.51 8.15
N CYS A 227 -7.59 6.42 7.86
CA CYS A 227 -8.97 6.44 7.38
C CYS A 227 -9.92 7.02 8.42
N SER A 228 -9.85 6.53 9.65
CA SER A 228 -10.70 7.01 10.75
C SER A 228 -10.50 8.49 11.05
N GLU A 229 -9.24 8.97 11.15
CA GLU A 229 -8.91 10.38 11.39
C GLU A 229 -9.44 11.32 10.31
N GLN A 230 -9.67 10.81 9.10
CA GLN A 230 -10.03 11.60 7.93
C GLN A 230 -11.43 11.30 7.39
N ASN A 231 -12.31 10.68 8.18
CA ASN A 231 -13.70 10.38 7.83
C ASN A 231 -13.81 9.49 6.56
N ARG A 232 -12.92 8.53 6.37
CA ARG A 232 -13.06 7.47 5.37
C ARG A 232 -13.52 6.21 6.07
N ASN A 233 -14.41 5.47 5.40
CA ASN A 233 -14.75 4.12 5.85
C ASN A 233 -13.60 3.18 5.52
N PHE A 234 -13.36 2.19 6.37
CA PHE A 234 -12.31 1.22 6.11
C PHE A 234 -12.75 -0.22 6.44
N ILE A 235 -12.08 -1.18 5.81
CA ILE A 235 -12.09 -2.59 6.18
C ILE A 235 -10.64 -3.06 6.14
N GLY A 236 -10.12 -3.50 7.28
CA GLY A 236 -8.76 -4.03 7.41
C GLY A 236 -8.76 -5.55 7.56
N PHE A 237 -7.71 -6.21 7.06
CA PHE A 237 -7.46 -7.64 7.28
C PHE A 237 -6.08 -7.84 7.89
N GLU A 238 -6.03 -8.69 8.91
CA GLU A 238 -4.79 -9.06 9.58
C GLU A 238 -4.82 -10.56 9.92
N ILE A 239 -3.72 -11.27 9.69
CA ILE A 239 -3.63 -12.70 9.95
C ILE A 239 -3.04 -13.04 11.33
N ASN A 240 -2.37 -12.08 11.96
CA ASN A 240 -1.66 -12.26 13.21
C ASN A 240 -2.47 -11.69 14.39
N ASP A 241 -2.83 -12.57 15.34
CA ASP A 241 -3.61 -12.21 16.53
C ASP A 241 -2.96 -11.07 17.34
N LYS A 242 -1.62 -11.12 17.50
CA LYS A 242 -0.87 -10.09 18.24
C LYS A 242 -1.00 -8.71 17.58
N TYR A 243 -1.00 -8.64 16.26
CA TYR A 243 -1.14 -7.38 15.55
C TYR A 243 -2.58 -6.86 15.61
N MET A 244 -3.56 -7.74 15.65
CA MET A 244 -4.95 -7.34 15.92
C MET A 244 -5.09 -6.59 17.24
N GLU A 245 -4.47 -7.08 18.32
CA GLU A 245 -4.46 -6.39 19.62
C GLU A 245 -3.85 -4.99 19.51
N ILE A 246 -2.73 -4.86 18.81
CA ILE A 246 -2.08 -3.56 18.55
C ILE A 246 -3.00 -2.61 17.77
N ILE A 247 -3.66 -3.12 16.72
CA ILE A 247 -4.61 -2.31 15.92
C ILE A 247 -5.74 -1.79 16.80
N PHE A 248 -6.36 -2.65 17.60
CA PHE A 248 -7.46 -2.26 18.48
C PHE A 248 -7.03 -1.24 19.53
N GLU A 249 -5.87 -1.44 20.18
CA GLU A 249 -5.33 -0.47 21.12
C GLU A 249 -5.11 0.90 20.47
N ARG A 250 -4.60 0.93 19.24
CA ARG A 250 -4.37 2.18 18.51
C ARG A 250 -5.66 2.84 18.07
N LEU A 251 -6.60 2.10 17.51
CA LEU A 251 -7.89 2.61 17.08
C LEU A 251 -8.74 3.13 18.25
N SER A 252 -8.67 2.50 19.43
CA SER A 252 -9.39 2.98 20.62
C SER A 252 -8.95 4.37 21.09
N LYS A 253 -7.77 4.83 20.67
CA LYS A 253 -7.23 6.17 20.98
C LYS A 253 -7.70 7.24 19.96
N VAL A 254 -8.28 6.83 18.84
CA VAL A 254 -8.87 7.74 17.85
C VAL A 254 -10.26 8.10 18.32
N LYS A 255 -10.62 9.39 18.28
CA LYS A 255 -11.95 9.85 18.70
C LYS A 255 -13.05 9.31 17.78
N ASP A 256 -14.21 9.00 18.38
CA ASP A 256 -15.45 8.65 17.68
C ASP A 256 -15.43 7.35 16.86
N VAL A 257 -14.53 6.41 17.19
CA VAL A 257 -14.53 5.09 16.55
C VAL A 257 -15.49 4.15 17.30
N PRO A 258 -16.38 3.40 16.59
CA PRO A 258 -17.26 2.41 17.21
C PRO A 258 -16.48 1.32 17.97
N THR A 259 -17.11 0.71 18.96
CA THR A 259 -16.57 -0.46 19.67
C THR A 259 -16.31 -1.58 18.65
N PHE A 260 -15.08 -2.06 18.60
CA PHE A 260 -14.66 -3.13 17.68
C PHE A 260 -15.01 -4.49 18.28
N GLU A 261 -15.60 -5.36 17.47
CA GLU A 261 -15.74 -6.77 17.80
C GLU A 261 -14.71 -7.58 16.99
N VAL A 262 -14.09 -8.57 17.66
CA VAL A 262 -13.16 -9.48 16.97
C VAL A 262 -13.97 -10.53 16.23
N HIS A 263 -14.01 -10.44 14.91
CA HIS A 263 -14.63 -11.47 14.06
C HIS A 263 -13.54 -12.40 13.50
N THR A 264 -13.72 -13.70 13.68
CA THR A 264 -12.80 -14.71 13.13
C THR A 264 -13.40 -15.34 11.87
N VAL A 265 -12.53 -15.74 10.94
CA VAL A 265 -12.91 -16.40 9.67
C VAL A 265 -13.66 -17.72 9.88
N ASP A 266 -13.53 -18.36 11.04
CA ASP A 266 -14.21 -19.64 11.34
C ASP A 266 -15.74 -19.50 11.38
N GLU A 267 -16.27 -18.31 11.50
CA GLU A 267 -17.71 -17.98 11.39
C GLU A 267 -18.16 -17.84 9.93
N LEU A 268 -17.22 -17.76 8.97
CA LEU A 268 -17.49 -17.56 7.54
C LEU A 268 -17.33 -18.90 6.78
N GLN A 269 -18.41 -19.39 6.19
CA GLN A 269 -18.48 -20.70 5.51
C GLN A 269 -17.43 -20.87 4.42
N LYS A 270 -16.60 -21.93 4.49
CA LYS A 270 -15.57 -22.33 3.52
C LYS A 270 -16.19 -22.83 2.22
N LYS A 271 -15.90 -22.19 1.08
CA LYS A 271 -15.96 -22.82 -0.26
C LYS A 271 -14.59 -22.70 -0.93
N PRO A 272 -14.06 -23.78 -1.55
CA PRO A 272 -12.77 -23.72 -2.25
C PRO A 272 -12.88 -22.86 -3.52
N TYR A 273 -11.85 -22.03 -3.77
CA TYR A 273 -11.70 -21.25 -4.99
C TYR A 273 -10.72 -21.95 -5.92
N ILE A 274 -11.12 -22.21 -7.15
CA ILE A 274 -10.26 -22.78 -8.20
C ILE A 274 -9.87 -21.63 -9.14
N ILE A 275 -8.58 -21.35 -9.22
CA ILE A 275 -8.01 -20.37 -10.15
C ILE A 275 -7.67 -21.07 -11.47
N GLN A 276 -8.19 -20.59 -12.58
CA GLN A 276 -7.70 -20.98 -13.89
C GLN A 276 -6.43 -20.21 -14.23
N SER A 277 -5.28 -20.90 -14.16
CA SER A 277 -3.95 -20.35 -14.43
C SER A 277 -3.58 -20.24 -15.92
N ALA A 278 -4.51 -20.46 -16.81
CA ALA A 278 -4.26 -20.58 -18.25
C ALA A 278 -3.46 -19.43 -18.91
N LEU A 279 -3.54 -18.21 -18.35
CA LEU A 279 -2.78 -17.06 -18.89
C LEU A 279 -1.33 -16.98 -18.41
N PHE A 280 -1.00 -17.70 -17.33
CA PHE A 280 0.35 -17.72 -16.76
C PHE A 280 1.29 -18.63 -17.58
N ASP A 281 0.78 -19.78 -18.03
CA ASP A 281 1.54 -20.71 -18.83
C ASP A 281 1.92 -20.12 -20.21
N GLU A 282 1.07 -19.30 -20.81
CA GLU A 282 1.37 -18.58 -22.06
C GLU A 282 2.46 -17.51 -21.87
N TRP A 283 2.51 -16.85 -20.70
CA TRP A 283 3.48 -15.80 -20.43
C TRP A 283 4.89 -16.33 -20.14
N ILE A 284 5.03 -17.43 -19.39
CA ILE A 284 6.32 -18.11 -19.15
C ILE A 284 6.89 -18.65 -20.48
N ALA A 285 6.01 -19.10 -21.38
CA ALA A 285 6.43 -19.59 -22.69
C ALA A 285 6.95 -18.49 -23.63
N MET A 286 6.61 -17.22 -23.38
CA MET A 286 7.01 -16.13 -24.26
C MET A 286 8.36 -15.47 -23.94
N GLU A 287 8.85 -15.51 -22.68
CA GLU A 287 10.16 -14.92 -22.32
C GLU A 287 10.88 -15.60 -21.12
N PRO A 288 11.39 -16.83 -21.28
CA PRO A 288 12.05 -17.52 -20.17
C PRO A 288 13.39 -16.90 -19.74
N GLU A 289 14.12 -16.25 -20.64
CA GLU A 289 15.48 -15.82 -20.35
C GLU A 289 15.61 -14.53 -19.52
N CYS A 290 14.63 -13.66 -19.58
CA CYS A 290 14.69 -12.36 -18.89
C CYS A 290 14.45 -12.49 -17.38
N ILE A 291 13.57 -13.40 -16.98
CA ILE A 291 13.21 -13.63 -15.56
C ILE A 291 14.35 -14.33 -14.83
N TYR A 292 15.00 -15.31 -15.44
CA TYR A 292 16.11 -16.06 -14.84
C TYR A 292 17.34 -15.20 -14.56
N ARG A 293 17.72 -14.28 -15.45
CA ARG A 293 18.86 -13.38 -15.23
C ARG A 293 18.68 -12.41 -14.06
N ILE A 294 17.44 -11.98 -13.80
CA ILE A 294 17.15 -11.09 -12.67
C ILE A 294 17.18 -11.89 -11.35
N ALA A 295 16.67 -13.12 -11.34
CA ALA A 295 16.65 -13.98 -10.16
C ALA A 295 18.06 -14.42 -9.73
N GLU A 296 18.97 -14.74 -10.67
CA GLU A 296 20.37 -15.08 -10.35
C GLU A 296 21.15 -13.88 -9.78
N GLN A 297 20.86 -12.65 -10.23
CA GLN A 297 21.47 -11.46 -9.65
C GLN A 297 20.96 -11.13 -8.24
N SER A 298 19.72 -11.52 -7.90
CA SER A 298 19.16 -11.29 -6.55
C SER A 298 19.70 -12.25 -5.49
N ALA A 299 20.34 -13.36 -5.86
CA ALA A 299 21.00 -14.28 -4.91
C ALA A 299 22.28 -13.68 -4.27
N TYR A 300 22.73 -12.52 -4.73
CA TYR A 300 23.88 -11.80 -4.19
C TYR A 300 23.50 -10.54 -3.37
N PHE A 301 22.22 -10.38 -3.05
CA PHE A 301 21.74 -9.23 -2.26
C PHE A 301 21.28 -9.60 -0.87
#